data_d0c6e272e3a10242a1f96d03fd1202ed
#
_entry.id   d0c6e272e3a10242a1f96d03fd1202ed
#
_cell.length_a   1.000
_cell.length_b   1.000
_cell.length_c   1.000
_cell.angle_alpha   90.00
_cell.angle_beta   90.00
_cell.angle_gamma   90.00
#
_symmetry.space_group_name_H-M   'P 1'
#
loop_
_entity.id
_entity.type
_entity.pdbx_description
1 polymer ?
#
loop_
_entity_poly.entity_id
_entity_poly.type
_entity_poly.pdbx_seq_one_letter_code
_entity_poly.pdbx_strand_id
1 'polypeptide(L)' 'MKLRPVIPENTFILNEDSLPTQSDADPYGKVMVFRKDVGWTVVPYPDVIQYVAMKHTHWTFTPETP' A
#
# COMPACT_ATOMS: atom_id res chain seq x y z
N MET A 1 17.68 -8.99 18.70
CA MET A 1 17.69 -8.17 17.48
C MET A 1 16.35 -7.49 17.29
N LYS A 2 16.40 -6.24 16.95
CA LYS A 2 15.18 -5.48 16.74
C LYS A 2 14.78 -5.54 15.27
N LEU A 3 13.54 -5.93 15.03
CA LEU A 3 13.02 -5.96 13.68
C LEU A 3 12.40 -4.60 13.34
N ARG A 4 12.69 -4.13 12.16
CA ARG A 4 12.11 -2.90 11.65
C ARG A 4 11.21 -3.23 10.47
N PRO A 5 10.13 -2.47 10.30
CA PRO A 5 9.39 -2.57 9.04
C PRO A 5 10.33 -2.22 7.90
N VAL A 6 10.36 -3.06 6.88
CA VAL A 6 11.19 -2.84 5.71
C VAL A 6 10.28 -2.40 4.57
N ILE A 7 10.63 -1.28 3.95
CA ILE A 7 9.90 -0.80 2.78
C ILE A 7 10.56 -1.44 1.56
N PRO A 8 9.80 -2.27 0.80
CA PRO A 8 10.36 -2.91 -0.39
C PRO A 8 10.84 -1.87 -1.41
N GLU A 9 11.77 -2.28 -2.27
CA GLU A 9 12.34 -1.38 -3.26
C GLU A 9 11.31 -0.85 -4.25
N ASN A 10 10.27 -1.60 -4.51
CA ASN A 10 9.26 -1.22 -5.49
C ASN A 10 8.04 -0.56 -4.86
N THR A 11 8.24 0.19 -3.79
CA THR A 11 7.16 0.95 -3.19
C THR A 11 7.02 2.30 -3.86
N PHE A 12 5.85 2.88 -3.69
CA PHE A 12 5.51 4.17 -4.28
C PHE A 12 4.99 5.07 -3.18
N ILE A 13 5.21 6.38 -3.34
CA ILE A 13 4.67 7.36 -2.41
C ILE A 13 3.15 7.38 -2.55
N LEU A 14 2.47 7.39 -1.42
CA LEU A 14 1.01 7.45 -1.38
C LEU A 14 0.57 8.84 -0.96
N ASN A 15 -0.11 9.55 -1.85
CA ASN A 15 -0.73 10.83 -1.53
C ASN A 15 -1.88 11.07 -2.52
N GLU A 16 -2.56 12.19 -2.37
CA GLU A 16 -3.74 12.49 -3.19
C GLU A 16 -3.43 12.52 -4.68
N ASP A 17 -2.21 12.83 -5.04
CA ASP A 17 -1.80 12.93 -6.44
C ASP A 17 -1.12 11.66 -6.96
N SER A 18 -0.89 10.69 -6.10
CA SER A 18 -0.17 9.46 -6.44
C SER A 18 -0.90 8.25 -5.90
N LEU A 19 -2.11 8.06 -6.36
CA LEU A 19 -2.92 6.91 -5.94
C LEU A 19 -2.73 5.75 -6.91
N PRO A 20 -2.83 4.49 -6.42
CA PRO A 20 -2.84 3.35 -7.31
C PRO A 20 -4.09 3.39 -8.19
N THR A 21 -3.98 2.81 -9.37
CA THR A 21 -5.10 2.72 -10.30
C THR A 21 -5.66 1.29 -10.29
N GLN A 22 -6.75 1.10 -11.01
CA GLN A 22 -7.33 -0.23 -11.12
C GLN A 22 -6.33 -1.23 -11.71
N SER A 23 -5.49 -0.80 -12.63
CA SER A 23 -4.51 -1.69 -13.23
C SER A 23 -3.35 -2.03 -12.28
N ASP A 24 -3.20 -1.28 -11.20
CA ASP A 24 -2.20 -1.57 -10.17
C ASP A 24 -2.71 -2.56 -9.13
N ALA A 25 -4.02 -2.73 -9.04
CA ALA A 25 -4.61 -3.66 -8.09
C ALA A 25 -4.42 -5.10 -8.56
N ASP A 26 -4.42 -6.03 -7.60
CA ASP A 26 -4.34 -7.44 -7.94
C ASP A 26 -5.69 -7.91 -8.53
N PRO A 27 -5.80 -9.21 -8.92
CA PRO A 27 -7.06 -9.71 -9.47
C PRO A 27 -8.24 -9.59 -8.53
N TYR A 28 -8.00 -9.39 -7.26
CA TYR A 28 -9.05 -9.20 -6.26
C TYR A 28 -9.33 -7.74 -5.97
N GLY A 29 -8.66 -6.82 -6.68
CA GLY A 29 -8.85 -5.41 -6.50
C GLY A 29 -8.17 -4.86 -5.26
N LYS A 30 -7.05 -5.44 -4.86
CA LYS A 30 -6.35 -5.06 -3.63
C LYS A 30 -4.98 -4.52 -3.91
N VAL A 31 -4.53 -3.63 -3.04
CA VAL A 31 -3.15 -3.15 -3.00
C VAL A 31 -2.71 -3.15 -1.54
N MET A 32 -1.42 -2.92 -1.30
CA MET A 32 -0.92 -2.79 0.06
C MET A 32 -0.56 -1.35 0.34
N VAL A 33 -0.85 -0.90 1.54
CA VAL A 33 -0.49 0.44 2.00
C VAL A 33 0.34 0.32 3.27
N PHE A 34 1.22 1.28 3.49
CA PHE A 34 2.16 1.27 4.59
C PHE A 34 1.95 2.48 5.50
N ARG A 35 1.88 2.20 6.79
CA ARG A 35 1.89 3.21 7.82
C ARG A 35 2.95 2.81 8.84
N LYS A 36 3.82 3.75 9.23
CA LYS A 36 5.02 3.40 9.98
C LYS A 36 4.74 2.77 11.34
N ASP A 37 3.58 3.04 11.93
CA ASP A 37 3.24 2.48 13.24
C ASP A 37 2.38 1.22 13.15
N VAL A 38 1.97 0.83 11.95
CA VAL A 38 1.12 -0.33 11.74
C VAL A 38 1.78 -1.36 10.83
N GLY A 39 2.56 -0.90 9.84
CA GLY A 39 3.17 -1.75 8.84
C GLY A 39 2.32 -1.84 7.59
N TRP A 40 2.49 -2.91 6.84
CA TRP A 40 1.78 -3.10 5.58
C TRP A 40 0.41 -3.71 5.83
N THR A 41 -0.59 -3.17 5.14
CA THR A 41 -1.96 -3.64 5.23
C THR A 41 -2.52 -3.80 3.83
N VAL A 42 -3.22 -4.90 3.57
CA VAL A 42 -3.88 -5.13 2.29
C VAL A 42 -5.25 -4.47 2.33
N VAL A 43 -5.53 -3.63 1.34
CA VAL A 43 -6.77 -2.84 1.30
C VAL A 43 -7.34 -2.83 -0.11
N PRO A 44 -8.68 -2.65 -0.26
CA PRO A 44 -9.26 -2.49 -1.59
C PRO A 44 -8.77 -1.20 -2.23
N TYR A 45 -8.39 -1.27 -3.53
CA TYR A 45 -7.83 -0.10 -4.17
C TYR A 45 -8.82 1.09 -4.22
N PRO A 46 -10.14 0.88 -4.37
CA PRO A 46 -11.03 2.03 -4.40
C PRO A 46 -11.08 2.81 -3.09
N ASP A 47 -10.67 2.18 -1.99
CA ASP A 47 -10.71 2.82 -0.67
C ASP A 47 -9.38 3.44 -0.29
N VAL A 48 -8.38 3.40 -1.16
CA VAL A 48 -7.03 3.86 -0.79
C VAL A 48 -7.02 5.33 -0.41
N ILE A 49 -7.89 6.14 -1.01
CA ILE A 49 -7.95 7.56 -0.65
C ILE A 49 -8.23 7.76 0.84
N GLN A 50 -8.99 6.85 1.46
CA GLN A 50 -9.25 6.94 2.89
C GLN A 50 -7.98 6.70 3.69
N TYR A 51 -7.09 5.86 3.19
CA TYR A 51 -5.84 5.54 3.88
C TYR A 51 -4.82 6.65 3.74
N VAL A 52 -4.93 7.48 2.70
CA VAL A 52 -4.14 8.70 2.63
C VAL A 52 -4.49 9.62 3.80
N ALA A 53 -5.78 9.78 4.06
CA ALA A 53 -6.23 10.59 5.20
C ALA A 53 -5.82 9.98 6.53
N MET A 54 -5.59 8.67 6.58
CA MET A 54 -5.13 7.98 7.78
C MET A 54 -3.60 7.94 7.90
N LYS A 55 -2.93 8.79 7.12
CA LYS A 55 -1.48 9.00 7.21
C LYS A 55 -0.64 7.82 6.75
N HIS A 56 -1.18 6.99 5.88
CA HIS A 56 -0.36 6.01 5.19
C HIS A 56 0.53 6.73 4.20
N THR A 57 1.77 6.31 4.09
CA THR A 57 2.78 7.07 3.35
C THR A 57 3.22 6.39 2.06
N HIS A 58 3.02 5.09 1.94
CA HIS A 58 3.48 4.34 0.77
C HIS A 58 2.45 3.30 0.38
N TRP A 59 2.54 2.85 -0.86
CA TRP A 59 1.74 1.72 -1.31
C TRP A 59 2.60 0.85 -2.23
N THR A 60 2.20 -0.38 -2.40
CA THR A 60 2.86 -1.30 -3.33
C THR A 60 1.86 -2.34 -3.80
N PHE A 61 2.28 -3.17 -4.74
CA PHE A 61 1.47 -4.27 -5.23
C PHE A 61 1.37 -5.35 -4.16
N THR A 62 0.23 -6.04 -4.13
CA THR A 62 0.14 -7.21 -3.26
C THR A 62 1.09 -8.30 -3.80
N PRO A 63 1.63 -9.15 -2.92
CA PRO A 63 2.46 -10.26 -3.37
C PRO A 63 1.66 -11.16 -4.30
N GLU A 64 2.27 -11.57 -5.40
CA GLU A 64 1.63 -12.54 -6.26
C GLU A 64 1.54 -13.87 -5.57
N THR A 65 0.36 -14.45 -5.67
CA THR A 65 0.16 -15.80 -5.16
C THR A 65 0.16 -16.74 -6.34
N PRO A 66 1.09 -17.67 -6.36
CA PRO A 66 1.15 -18.64 -7.46
C PRO A 66 -0.11 -19.46 -7.57
#